data_b3a5e9672a69502da3b9a9bced9d86a8
#
_entry.id   b3a5e9672a69502da3b9a9bced9d86a8
#
_cell.length_a   1.000
_cell.length_b   1.000
_cell.length_c   1.000
_cell.angle_alpha   90.00
_cell.angle_beta   90.00
_cell.angle_gamma   90.00
#
_symmetry.space_group_name_H-M   'P 1'
#
loop_
_entity.id
_entity.type
_entity.pdbx_description
1 polymer ?
#
loop_
_entity_poly.entity_id
_entity_poly.type
_entity_poly.pdbx_seq_one_letter_code
_entity_poly.pdbx_strand_id
1 'polypeptide(L)'
;MLITLAACSSSNDTVCVQKTDEELMAEGWTKDTTVALPELTVDTNATYKKSKDDTTDTACEVGVFSADCGSVNKTNLFDYMGRDDVLYIDLRDYPDYAKKHLRNFECIPYFAYIFDAEAGTEGKPQLFGGSVTEPVATYEESLSLLKELFPQDKTIFLMCQSGGRVAQCMNLLNALGWDMSKIYNVGGMGQYTDAGFEPFVVDAAECTVTATYSFEGLTPVK
;
A
#
# COMPACT_ATOMS: atom_id res chain seq x y z
N MET A 1 0.68 9.69 -13.36
CA MET A 1 -0.71 9.28 -13.02
C MET A 1 -1.55 10.52 -12.85
N LEU A 2 -2.55 10.73 -13.70
CA LEU A 2 -3.48 11.85 -13.52
C LEU A 2 -4.67 11.32 -12.71
N ILE A 3 -4.74 11.67 -11.43
CA ILE A 3 -5.93 11.44 -10.61
C ILE A 3 -6.78 12.68 -10.75
N THR A 4 -7.89 12.58 -11.47
CA THR A 4 -8.85 13.68 -11.52
C THR A 4 -9.75 13.56 -10.29
N LEU A 5 -9.52 14.40 -9.30
CA LEU A 5 -10.37 14.50 -8.11
C LEU A 5 -11.62 15.30 -8.49
N ALA A 6 -12.77 14.65 -8.50
CA ALA A 6 -14.06 15.35 -8.47
C ALA A 6 -14.29 15.82 -7.04
N ALA A 7 -14.53 17.13 -6.87
CA ALA A 7 -14.68 17.77 -5.58
C ALA A 7 -15.79 17.12 -4.74
N CYS A 8 -15.54 17.02 -3.42
CA CYS A 8 -16.57 16.71 -2.43
C CYS A 8 -17.76 17.68 -2.59
N SER A 9 -18.93 17.19 -2.87
CA SER A 9 -20.16 17.93 -2.74
C SER A 9 -20.83 17.57 -1.41
N SER A 10 -20.36 18.15 -0.31
CA SER A 10 -21.13 18.25 0.91
C SER A 10 -21.34 19.71 1.25
N SER A 11 -22.57 20.07 1.61
CA SER A 11 -22.99 21.41 1.94
C SER A 11 -22.49 21.93 3.33
N ASN A 12 -21.48 21.27 3.88
CA ASN A 12 -20.76 21.73 5.06
C ASN A 12 -19.27 21.63 4.72
N ASP A 13 -18.60 22.76 4.67
CA ASP A 13 -17.15 22.90 4.50
C ASP A 13 -16.38 22.34 5.71
N THR A 14 -16.53 21.04 6.00
CA THR A 14 -15.64 20.36 6.91
C THR A 14 -14.42 19.95 6.09
N VAL A 15 -13.49 20.90 5.98
CA VAL A 15 -12.15 20.62 5.47
C VAL A 15 -11.56 19.57 6.38
N CYS A 16 -11.19 18.40 5.83
CA CYS A 16 -10.43 17.39 6.55
C CYS A 16 -9.06 18.00 6.89
N VAL A 17 -8.95 18.59 8.07
CA VAL A 17 -7.71 19.24 8.51
C VAL A 17 -6.77 18.14 9.00
N GLN A 18 -5.84 17.77 8.15
CA GLN A 18 -4.73 16.92 8.53
C GLN A 18 -3.77 17.72 9.43
N LYS A 19 -3.38 17.16 10.59
CA LYS A 19 -2.31 17.76 11.41
C LYS A 19 -1.03 17.87 10.62
N THR A 20 -0.35 19.00 10.72
CA THR A 20 0.98 19.19 10.12
C THR A 20 2.04 18.42 10.91
N ASP A 21 3.22 18.20 10.33
CA ASP A 21 4.35 17.62 11.06
C ASP A 21 4.71 18.45 12.30
N GLU A 22 4.62 19.78 12.20
CA GLU A 22 4.88 20.71 13.30
C GLU A 22 3.89 20.55 14.45
N GLU A 23 2.60 20.32 14.18
CA GLU A 23 1.58 20.07 15.18
C GLU A 23 1.79 18.73 15.90
N LEU A 24 2.18 17.67 15.15
CA LEU A 24 2.52 16.38 15.75
C LEU A 24 3.80 16.43 16.57
N MET A 25 4.82 17.16 16.11
CA MET A 25 6.05 17.37 16.88
C MET A 25 5.79 18.14 18.18
N ALA A 26 4.87 19.12 18.15
CA ALA A 26 4.43 19.82 19.35
C ALA A 26 3.70 18.91 20.35
N GLU A 27 3.08 17.83 19.87
CA GLU A 27 2.44 16.79 20.68
C GLU A 27 3.41 15.66 21.12
N GLY A 28 4.71 15.82 20.85
CA GLY A 28 5.75 14.89 21.27
C GLY A 28 6.12 13.81 20.24
N TRP A 29 5.59 13.88 19.01
CA TRP A 29 6.04 13.00 17.94
C TRP A 29 7.45 13.42 17.49
N THR A 30 8.36 12.46 17.47
CA THR A 30 9.72 12.66 16.97
C THR A 30 9.97 11.74 15.79
N LYS A 31 10.48 12.32 14.70
CA LYS A 31 10.94 11.59 13.52
C LYS A 31 12.31 11.01 13.82
N ASP A 32 12.35 9.80 14.35
CA ASP A 32 13.63 9.12 14.65
C ASP A 32 14.04 8.23 13.46
N THR A 33 14.97 8.74 12.64
CA THR A 33 15.54 7.99 11.52
C THR A 33 16.73 7.11 11.94
N THR A 34 17.11 7.14 13.22
CA THR A 34 18.23 6.34 13.73
C THR A 34 17.86 4.91 14.07
N VAL A 35 16.56 4.62 14.23
CA VAL A 35 16.07 3.26 14.47
C VAL A 35 16.34 2.41 13.23
N ALA A 36 17.16 1.38 13.37
CA ALA A 36 17.48 0.50 12.25
C ALA A 36 16.21 -0.28 11.80
N LEU A 37 16.01 -0.36 10.48
CA LEU A 37 14.98 -1.22 9.93
C LEU A 37 15.32 -2.69 10.20
N PRO A 38 14.33 -3.60 10.34
CA PRO A 38 14.60 -5.04 10.42
C PRO A 38 15.40 -5.51 9.20
N GLU A 39 16.42 -6.34 9.42
CA GLU A 39 17.25 -6.91 8.33
C GLU A 39 16.44 -7.72 7.34
N LEU A 40 15.40 -8.41 7.83
CA LEU A 40 14.49 -9.20 7.00
C LEU A 40 13.13 -8.51 6.96
N THR A 41 12.53 -8.50 5.79
CA THR A 41 11.14 -8.03 5.62
C THR A 41 10.10 -8.99 6.18
N VAL A 42 10.54 -10.18 6.58
CA VAL A 42 9.73 -11.27 7.14
C VAL A 42 10.24 -11.62 8.53
N ASP A 43 9.33 -11.74 9.50
CA ASP A 43 9.62 -12.31 10.82
C ASP A 43 9.57 -13.86 10.73
N THR A 44 10.72 -14.49 10.69
CA THR A 44 10.85 -15.95 10.59
C THR A 44 10.47 -16.68 11.88
N ASN A 45 10.18 -15.99 12.98
CA ASN A 45 9.65 -16.58 14.22
C ASN A 45 8.11 -16.59 14.24
N ALA A 46 7.48 -15.89 13.30
CA ALA A 46 6.04 -15.83 13.17
C ALA A 46 5.47 -17.04 12.40
N THR A 47 4.18 -17.21 12.49
CA THR A 47 3.42 -18.20 11.72
C THR A 47 2.22 -17.54 11.04
N TYR A 48 1.74 -18.15 9.98
CA TYR A 48 0.55 -17.69 9.26
C TYR A 48 -0.33 -18.86 8.84
N LYS A 49 -1.56 -18.56 8.47
CA LYS A 49 -2.48 -19.54 7.85
C LYS A 49 -2.55 -19.33 6.36
N LYS A 50 -2.37 -20.40 5.58
CA LYS A 50 -2.42 -20.33 4.10
C LYS A 50 -3.79 -19.97 3.56
N SER A 51 -4.84 -20.27 4.32
CA SER A 51 -6.22 -19.87 4.03
C SER A 51 -7.00 -19.64 5.32
N LYS A 52 -8.19 -19.06 5.21
CA LYS A 52 -9.09 -18.84 6.35
C LYS A 52 -9.58 -20.13 7.01
N ASP A 53 -9.65 -21.20 6.24
CA ASP A 53 -10.15 -22.50 6.67
C ASP A 53 -9.01 -23.42 7.14
N ASP A 54 -7.76 -22.96 7.03
CA ASP A 54 -6.61 -23.74 7.46
C ASP A 54 -6.53 -23.75 8.99
N THR A 55 -6.44 -24.94 9.56
CA THR A 55 -6.27 -25.16 11.00
C THR A 55 -4.80 -25.25 11.41
N THR A 56 -3.89 -25.40 10.45
CA THR A 56 -2.46 -25.59 10.68
C THR A 56 -1.70 -24.29 10.52
N ASP A 57 -0.91 -23.93 11.51
CA ASP A 57 0.02 -22.83 11.43
C ASP A 57 1.23 -23.23 10.57
N THR A 58 1.58 -22.36 9.62
CA THR A 58 2.75 -22.52 8.75
C THR A 58 3.82 -21.52 9.18
N ALA A 59 5.07 -21.95 9.30
CA ALA A 59 6.18 -21.05 9.61
C ALA A 59 6.36 -19.99 8.52
N CYS A 60 6.67 -18.77 8.93
CA CYS A 60 7.03 -17.71 8.02
C CYS A 60 8.47 -17.89 7.53
N GLU A 61 8.68 -17.73 6.23
CA GLU A 61 9.97 -17.88 5.56
C GLU A 61 10.19 -16.71 4.61
N VAL A 62 11.43 -16.41 4.28
CA VAL A 62 11.76 -15.40 3.25
C VAL A 62 11.07 -15.78 1.94
N GLY A 63 10.37 -14.82 1.35
CA GLY A 63 9.54 -15.05 0.15
C GLY A 63 8.06 -15.32 0.46
N VAL A 64 7.67 -15.43 1.73
CA VAL A 64 6.27 -15.44 2.15
C VAL A 64 5.82 -14.00 2.44
N PHE A 65 4.87 -13.51 1.66
CA PHE A 65 4.41 -12.12 1.73
C PHE A 65 3.11 -11.94 2.52
N SER A 66 2.75 -12.88 3.39
CA SER A 66 1.60 -12.73 4.29
C SER A 66 1.81 -11.56 5.26
N ALA A 67 0.74 -10.84 5.58
CA ALA A 67 0.78 -9.78 6.60
C ALA A 67 1.16 -10.31 8.00
N ASP A 68 0.78 -11.56 8.31
CA ASP A 68 1.13 -12.19 9.59
C ASP A 68 2.63 -12.48 9.70
N CYS A 69 3.33 -12.48 8.57
CA CYS A 69 4.77 -12.68 8.50
C CYS A 69 5.58 -11.37 8.44
N GLY A 70 4.92 -10.21 8.39
CA GLY A 70 5.61 -8.92 8.27
C GLY A 70 6.47 -8.61 9.50
N SER A 71 7.76 -8.33 9.31
CA SER A 71 8.67 -7.91 10.38
C SER A 71 8.37 -6.49 10.88
N VAL A 72 7.73 -5.67 10.05
CA VAL A 72 7.11 -4.41 10.43
C VAL A 72 5.59 -4.60 10.44
N ASN A 73 4.97 -4.35 11.56
CA ASN A 73 3.54 -4.60 11.78
C ASN A 73 2.96 -3.63 12.81
N LYS A 74 1.72 -3.84 13.26
CA LYS A 74 1.04 -2.96 14.21
C LYS A 74 1.76 -2.75 15.56
N THR A 75 2.72 -3.60 15.90
CA THR A 75 3.44 -3.48 17.19
C THR A 75 4.66 -2.58 17.12
N ASN A 76 5.20 -2.35 15.93
CA ASN A 76 6.45 -1.59 15.73
C ASN A 76 6.43 -0.60 14.55
N LEU A 77 5.38 -0.53 13.74
CA LEU A 77 5.30 0.43 12.63
C LEU A 77 5.51 1.87 13.11
N PHE A 78 5.06 2.17 14.33
CA PHE A 78 5.18 3.49 14.93
C PHE A 78 6.64 3.99 14.97
N ASP A 79 7.60 3.10 15.22
CA ASP A 79 9.02 3.43 15.31
C ASP A 79 9.62 3.85 13.95
N TYR A 80 8.92 3.54 12.87
CA TYR A 80 9.37 3.76 11.49
C TYR A 80 8.54 4.80 10.73
N MET A 81 7.53 5.41 11.36
CA MET A 81 6.68 6.40 10.70
C MET A 81 7.44 7.69 10.37
N GLY A 82 7.15 8.26 9.20
CA GLY A 82 7.67 9.55 8.79
C GLY A 82 9.16 9.59 8.42
N ARG A 83 9.80 8.46 8.14
CA ARG A 83 11.20 8.40 7.68
C ARG A 83 11.32 8.91 6.25
N ASP A 84 12.40 9.61 5.94
CA ASP A 84 12.67 10.14 4.60
C ASP A 84 13.27 9.07 3.65
N ASP A 85 13.80 7.98 4.22
CA ASP A 85 14.39 6.87 3.49
C ASP A 85 13.38 5.74 3.18
N VAL A 86 12.12 5.91 3.57
CA VAL A 86 11.03 4.96 3.34
C VAL A 86 9.91 5.60 2.54
N LEU A 87 9.44 4.90 1.52
CA LEU A 87 8.24 5.23 0.77
C LEU A 87 7.05 4.44 1.35
N TYR A 88 6.00 5.13 1.73
CA TYR A 88 4.81 4.53 2.34
C TYR A 88 3.66 4.52 1.33
N ILE A 89 3.11 3.34 1.03
CA ILE A 89 2.09 3.17 -0.01
C ILE A 89 0.88 2.40 0.55
N ASP A 90 -0.30 3.00 0.41
CA ASP A 90 -1.59 2.36 0.67
C ASP A 90 -2.20 1.90 -0.67
N LEU A 91 -2.40 0.60 -0.81
CA LEU A 91 -2.89 -0.05 -2.02
C LEU A 91 -4.43 -0.11 -2.12
N ARG A 92 -5.14 0.53 -1.19
CA ARG A 92 -6.61 0.58 -1.22
C ARG A 92 -7.08 1.52 -2.33
N ASP A 93 -8.34 1.35 -2.70
CA ASP A 93 -8.98 2.27 -3.62
C ASP A 93 -9.13 3.65 -2.98
N TYR A 94 -9.01 4.69 -3.81
CA TYR A 94 -8.97 6.06 -3.33
C TYR A 94 -10.17 6.46 -2.45
N PRO A 95 -11.42 6.03 -2.71
CA PRO A 95 -12.54 6.31 -1.82
C PRO A 95 -12.37 5.78 -0.39
N ASP A 96 -11.75 4.61 -0.22
CA ASP A 96 -11.48 4.03 1.10
C ASP A 96 -10.31 4.74 1.79
N TYR A 97 -9.27 5.07 1.02
CA TYR A 97 -8.15 5.87 1.49
C TYR A 97 -8.58 7.26 1.93
N ALA A 98 -9.40 7.94 1.15
CA ALA A 98 -9.89 9.29 1.46
C ALA A 98 -10.72 9.35 2.75
N LYS A 99 -11.47 8.28 3.06
CA LYS A 99 -12.25 8.20 4.30
C LYS A 99 -11.37 8.04 5.52
N LYS A 100 -10.34 7.22 5.43
CA LYS A 100 -9.46 6.92 6.55
C LYS A 100 -8.14 6.35 6.08
N HIS A 101 -7.03 6.94 6.49
CA HIS A 101 -5.70 6.44 6.17
C HIS A 101 -4.69 6.79 7.26
N LEU A 102 -3.54 6.12 7.25
CA LEU A 102 -2.39 6.53 8.04
C LEU A 102 -1.65 7.65 7.32
N ARG A 103 -1.21 8.61 8.10
CA ARG A 103 -0.35 9.71 7.67
C ARG A 103 0.92 9.16 7.01
N ASN A 104 1.47 9.92 6.08
CA ASN A 104 2.63 9.58 5.25
C ASN A 104 2.39 8.48 4.20
N PHE A 105 1.32 7.71 4.27
CA PHE A 105 0.99 6.75 3.23
C PHE A 105 0.34 7.45 2.03
N GLU A 106 0.89 7.22 0.84
CA GLU A 106 0.33 7.67 -0.43
C GLU A 106 -0.60 6.60 -1.02
N CYS A 107 -1.69 7.02 -1.64
CA CYS A 107 -2.63 6.09 -2.25
C CYS A 107 -2.17 5.68 -3.66
N ILE A 108 -1.91 4.39 -3.85
CA ILE A 108 -1.68 3.78 -5.17
C ILE A 108 -2.65 2.60 -5.31
N PRO A 109 -3.82 2.79 -5.96
CA PRO A 109 -4.88 1.79 -6.00
C PRO A 109 -4.49 0.56 -6.79
N TYR A 110 -4.31 -0.57 -6.12
CA TYR A 110 -3.80 -1.79 -6.74
C TYR A 110 -4.78 -2.37 -7.77
N PHE A 111 -6.04 -2.61 -7.38
CA PHE A 111 -7.02 -3.23 -8.28
C PHE A 111 -7.58 -2.26 -9.32
N ALA A 112 -7.66 -0.99 -9.01
CA ALA A 112 -8.20 -0.03 -9.96
C ALA A 112 -7.18 0.44 -11.01
N TYR A 113 -5.87 0.34 -10.72
CA TYR A 113 -4.84 0.87 -11.61
C TYR A 113 -3.78 -0.14 -12.03
N ILE A 114 -3.32 -1.01 -11.11
CA ILE A 114 -2.13 -1.84 -11.34
C ILE A 114 -2.49 -3.20 -11.92
N PHE A 115 -3.40 -3.94 -11.29
CA PHE A 115 -3.62 -5.34 -11.61
C PHE A 115 -5.11 -5.75 -11.59
N ASP A 116 -5.50 -6.41 -12.65
CA ASP A 116 -6.71 -7.25 -12.72
C ASP A 116 -6.36 -8.47 -13.59
N ALA A 117 -6.76 -9.68 -13.17
CA ALA A 117 -6.43 -10.90 -13.90
C ALA A 117 -6.91 -10.87 -15.37
N GLU A 118 -7.96 -10.12 -15.66
CA GLU A 118 -8.55 -9.95 -16.99
C GLU A 118 -8.12 -8.63 -17.66
N ALA A 119 -7.10 -7.93 -17.13
CA ALA A 119 -6.65 -6.67 -17.72
C ALA A 119 -6.31 -6.82 -19.21
N GLY A 120 -6.59 -5.76 -19.97
CA GLY A 120 -6.50 -5.77 -21.44
C GLY A 120 -7.78 -6.22 -22.14
N THR A 121 -8.81 -6.66 -21.41
CA THR A 121 -10.16 -6.90 -21.94
C THR A 121 -11.06 -5.67 -21.77
N GLU A 122 -12.26 -5.71 -22.35
CA GLU A 122 -13.21 -4.59 -22.28
C GLU A 122 -13.53 -4.23 -20.82
N GLY A 123 -13.36 -2.97 -20.47
CA GLY A 123 -13.62 -2.44 -19.11
C GLY A 123 -12.54 -2.77 -18.06
N LYS A 124 -11.43 -3.39 -18.46
CA LYS A 124 -10.30 -3.77 -17.58
C LYS A 124 -8.99 -3.13 -18.07
N PRO A 125 -8.76 -1.84 -17.81
CA PRO A 125 -7.63 -1.09 -18.37
C PRO A 125 -6.39 -1.11 -17.49
N GLN A 126 -6.27 -2.02 -16.50
CA GLN A 126 -5.13 -2.06 -15.57
C GLN A 126 -3.81 -2.31 -16.29
N LEU A 127 -2.70 -1.94 -15.64
CA LEU A 127 -1.34 -2.04 -16.21
C LEU A 127 -0.88 -3.49 -16.45
N PHE A 128 -1.36 -4.43 -15.63
CA PHE A 128 -0.99 -5.84 -15.71
C PHE A 128 -2.21 -6.74 -15.57
N GLY A 129 -2.23 -7.81 -16.38
CA GLY A 129 -3.18 -8.92 -16.31
C GLY A 129 -2.48 -10.24 -16.02
N GLY A 130 -3.18 -11.36 -16.27
CA GLY A 130 -2.67 -12.71 -16.04
C GLY A 130 -2.72 -13.13 -14.58
N SER A 131 -1.63 -13.69 -14.05
CA SER A 131 -1.52 -14.00 -12.63
C SER A 131 -0.45 -13.12 -11.95
N VAL A 132 -0.51 -12.99 -10.62
CA VAL A 132 0.50 -12.22 -9.87
C VAL A 132 1.91 -12.84 -9.92
N THR A 133 2.01 -14.13 -10.26
CA THR A 133 3.30 -14.83 -10.43
C THR A 133 3.75 -14.89 -11.89
N GLU A 134 2.85 -14.63 -12.83
CA GLU A 134 3.10 -14.56 -14.27
C GLU A 134 2.35 -13.36 -14.85
N PRO A 135 2.74 -12.13 -14.47
CA PRO A 135 2.05 -10.92 -14.89
C PRO A 135 2.30 -10.62 -16.36
N VAL A 136 1.25 -10.21 -17.06
CA VAL A 136 1.27 -9.82 -18.46
C VAL A 136 1.03 -8.31 -18.56
N ALA A 137 1.96 -7.58 -19.14
CA ALA A 137 1.82 -6.15 -19.38
C ALA A 137 0.70 -5.89 -20.40
N THR A 138 -0.15 -4.92 -20.10
CA THR A 138 -1.28 -4.51 -20.95
C THR A 138 -0.88 -3.38 -21.91
N TYR A 139 0.10 -2.58 -21.49
CA TYR A 139 0.63 -1.46 -22.27
C TYR A 139 2.16 -1.54 -22.36
N GLU A 140 2.72 -0.97 -23.41
CA GLU A 140 4.18 -0.88 -23.59
C GLU A 140 4.86 -0.14 -22.43
N GLU A 141 4.14 0.83 -21.83
CA GLU A 141 4.60 1.65 -20.71
C GLU A 141 4.38 1.02 -19.34
N SER A 142 3.67 -0.11 -19.23
CA SER A 142 3.26 -0.72 -17.95
C SER A 142 4.42 -0.88 -16.96
N LEU A 143 5.55 -1.42 -17.43
CA LEU A 143 6.71 -1.66 -16.57
C LEU A 143 7.40 -0.35 -16.13
N SER A 144 7.48 0.65 -17.02
CA SER A 144 8.09 1.94 -16.67
C SER A 144 7.24 2.69 -15.66
N LEU A 145 5.92 2.70 -15.83
CA LEU A 145 4.99 3.28 -14.86
C LEU A 145 5.06 2.58 -13.51
N LEU A 146 5.15 1.24 -13.51
CA LEU A 146 5.28 0.49 -12.25
C LEU A 146 6.58 0.85 -11.51
N LYS A 147 7.69 1.08 -12.22
CA LYS A 147 8.96 1.52 -11.63
C LYS A 147 8.91 2.95 -11.07
N GLU A 148 8.08 3.81 -11.63
CA GLU A 148 7.84 5.15 -11.07
C GLU A 148 7.01 5.07 -9.79
N LEU A 149 6.00 4.19 -9.75
CA LEU A 149 5.15 3.99 -8.57
C LEU A 149 5.86 3.25 -7.43
N PHE A 150 6.74 2.33 -7.77
CA PHE A 150 7.52 1.51 -6.83
C PHE A 150 9.02 1.59 -7.18
N PRO A 151 9.71 2.70 -6.85
CA PRO A 151 11.12 2.88 -7.16
C PRO A 151 11.98 1.76 -6.56
N GLN A 152 12.83 1.14 -7.38
CA GLN A 152 13.63 -0.02 -6.98
C GLN A 152 14.82 0.32 -6.06
N ASP A 153 15.18 1.59 -5.96
CA ASP A 153 16.25 2.10 -5.08
C ASP A 153 15.75 2.45 -3.67
N LYS A 154 14.42 2.45 -3.43
CA LYS A 154 13.81 2.83 -2.16
C LYS A 154 13.42 1.63 -1.31
N THR A 155 13.42 1.82 0.00
CA THR A 155 12.68 0.96 0.92
C THR A 155 11.20 1.33 0.85
N ILE A 156 10.33 0.33 0.76
CA ILE A 156 8.89 0.54 0.55
C ILE A 156 8.09 -0.20 1.62
N PHE A 157 7.22 0.53 2.30
CA PHE A 157 6.22 -0.03 3.21
C PHE A 157 4.88 -0.05 2.50
N LEU A 158 4.32 -1.26 2.34
CA LEU A 158 3.03 -1.47 1.67
C LEU A 158 1.95 -1.82 2.68
N MET A 159 0.83 -1.14 2.62
CA MET A 159 -0.37 -1.49 3.36
C MET A 159 -1.60 -1.58 2.45
N CYS A 160 -2.67 -2.17 2.96
CA CYS A 160 -3.99 -2.11 2.36
C CYS A 160 -5.07 -2.15 3.46
N GLN A 161 -6.16 -2.90 3.31
CA GLN A 161 -7.17 -3.07 4.37
C GLN A 161 -6.77 -4.11 5.43
N SER A 162 -6.12 -5.22 5.00
CA SER A 162 -5.78 -6.37 5.87
C SER A 162 -4.48 -7.10 5.48
N GLY A 163 -3.69 -6.53 4.56
CA GLY A 163 -2.43 -7.11 4.10
C GLY A 163 -2.52 -8.10 2.93
N GLY A 164 -3.70 -8.64 2.61
CA GLY A 164 -3.83 -9.63 1.53
C GLY A 164 -3.57 -9.04 0.13
N ARG A 165 -4.04 -7.82 -0.15
CA ARG A 165 -3.76 -7.09 -1.39
C ARG A 165 -2.27 -6.75 -1.50
N VAL A 166 -1.62 -6.45 -0.37
CA VAL A 166 -0.17 -6.26 -0.30
C VAL A 166 0.57 -7.52 -0.73
N ALA A 167 0.17 -8.68 -0.21
CA ALA A 167 0.80 -9.95 -0.60
C ALA A 167 0.70 -10.22 -2.11
N GLN A 168 -0.44 -9.89 -2.74
CA GLN A 168 -0.59 -9.98 -4.20
C GLN A 168 0.34 -9.01 -4.93
N CYS A 169 0.41 -7.75 -4.49
CA CYS A 169 1.31 -6.75 -5.07
C CYS A 169 2.77 -7.17 -4.94
N MET A 170 3.20 -7.66 -3.77
CA MET A 170 4.56 -8.16 -3.56
C MET A 170 4.90 -9.35 -4.45
N ASN A 171 3.96 -10.28 -4.67
CA ASN A 171 4.16 -11.38 -5.64
C ASN A 171 4.34 -10.85 -7.06
N LEU A 172 3.56 -9.86 -7.49
CA LEU A 172 3.69 -9.23 -8.80
C LEU A 172 5.04 -8.53 -8.93
N LEU A 173 5.45 -7.73 -7.94
CA LEU A 173 6.75 -7.04 -7.94
C LEU A 173 7.91 -8.03 -7.95
N ASN A 174 7.83 -9.11 -7.16
CA ASN A 174 8.83 -10.19 -7.15
C ASN A 174 8.95 -10.87 -8.52
N ALA A 175 7.84 -11.21 -9.15
CA ALA A 175 7.81 -11.81 -10.49
C ALA A 175 8.42 -10.89 -11.56
N LEU A 176 8.32 -9.57 -11.38
CA LEU A 176 8.89 -8.55 -12.27
C LEU A 176 10.32 -8.13 -11.89
N GLY A 177 10.93 -8.75 -10.87
CA GLY A 177 12.35 -8.60 -10.53
C GLY A 177 12.69 -7.47 -9.55
N TRP A 178 11.76 -7.04 -8.71
CA TRP A 178 12.06 -6.15 -7.59
C TRP A 178 12.86 -6.85 -6.49
N ASP A 179 13.73 -6.12 -5.82
CA ASP A 179 14.44 -6.58 -4.63
C ASP A 179 13.51 -6.61 -3.41
N MET A 180 13.01 -7.79 -3.09
CA MET A 180 12.04 -7.99 -2.01
C MET A 180 12.64 -7.80 -0.61
N SER A 181 13.96 -7.66 -0.48
CA SER A 181 14.59 -7.32 0.80
C SER A 181 14.33 -5.87 1.23
N LYS A 182 13.77 -5.05 0.35
CA LYS A 182 13.43 -3.65 0.60
C LYS A 182 11.92 -3.38 0.69
N ILE A 183 11.07 -4.39 0.51
CA ILE A 183 9.61 -4.22 0.47
C ILE A 183 8.98 -4.96 1.63
N TYR A 184 8.30 -4.20 2.50
CA TYR A 184 7.69 -4.69 3.72
C TYR A 184 6.16 -4.72 3.61
N ASN A 185 5.55 -5.86 3.93
CA ASN A 185 4.11 -5.93 4.16
C ASN A 185 3.83 -5.47 5.60
N VAL A 186 3.33 -4.26 5.75
CA VAL A 186 3.01 -3.72 7.08
C VAL A 186 1.56 -3.99 7.50
N GLY A 187 0.87 -4.89 6.81
CA GLY A 187 -0.51 -5.26 7.13
C GLY A 187 -1.55 -4.35 6.52
N GLY A 188 -2.51 -3.92 7.29
CA GLY A 188 -3.58 -3.09 6.76
C GLY A 188 -4.27 -2.19 7.77
N MET A 189 -4.95 -1.17 7.25
CA MET A 189 -5.63 -0.11 8.03
C MET A 189 -6.54 -0.67 9.13
N GLY A 190 -7.15 -1.83 8.91
CA GLY A 190 -7.99 -2.50 9.92
C GLY A 190 -7.26 -2.96 11.18
N GLN A 191 -5.91 -3.00 11.16
CA GLN A 191 -5.07 -3.43 12.28
C GLN A 191 -4.56 -2.22 13.11
N TYR A 192 -4.67 -0.99 12.58
CA TYR A 192 -4.14 0.24 13.17
C TYR A 192 -5.26 1.04 13.84
N THR A 193 -5.96 0.41 14.78
CA THR A 193 -7.12 0.97 15.50
C THR A 193 -6.82 1.34 16.95
N ASP A 194 -5.62 1.00 17.44
CA ASP A 194 -5.21 1.27 18.81
C ASP A 194 -4.98 2.78 19.02
N ALA A 195 -5.21 3.25 20.23
CA ALA A 195 -5.10 4.66 20.61
C ALA A 195 -3.72 5.27 20.30
N GLY A 196 -2.65 4.45 20.26
CA GLY A 196 -1.31 4.89 19.89
C GLY A 196 -1.20 5.37 18.44
N PHE A 197 -2.08 4.90 17.54
CA PHE A 197 -2.10 5.33 16.13
C PHE A 197 -3.06 6.49 15.87
N GLU A 198 -3.93 6.84 16.81
CA GLU A 198 -4.92 7.90 16.63
C GLU A 198 -4.32 9.22 16.11
N PRO A 199 -3.15 9.71 16.61
CA PRO A 199 -2.53 10.93 16.09
C PRO A 199 -2.08 10.85 14.63
N PHE A 200 -1.86 9.63 14.11
CA PHE A 200 -1.41 9.37 12.74
C PHE A 200 -2.53 8.97 11.80
N VAL A 201 -3.73 8.81 12.32
CA VAL A 201 -4.91 8.47 11.50
C VAL A 201 -5.57 9.75 11.03
N VAL A 202 -5.65 9.90 9.72
CA VAL A 202 -6.53 10.86 9.07
C VAL A 202 -7.89 10.20 8.95
N ASP A 203 -8.89 10.69 9.67
CA ASP A 203 -10.26 10.17 9.64
C ASP A 203 -11.20 11.23 9.08
N ALA A 204 -11.69 10.99 7.89
CA ALA A 204 -12.61 11.86 7.16
C ALA A 204 -13.86 11.07 6.76
N ALA A 205 -14.44 10.32 7.70
CA ALA A 205 -15.51 9.34 7.46
C ALA A 205 -16.73 9.89 6.70
N GLU A 206 -16.98 11.20 6.76
CA GLU A 206 -18.07 11.86 6.05
C GLU A 206 -17.71 12.26 4.60
N CYS A 207 -16.44 12.19 4.22
CA CYS A 207 -16.01 12.50 2.86
C CYS A 207 -16.46 11.41 1.89
N THR A 208 -17.27 11.77 0.91
CA THR A 208 -17.58 10.91 -0.24
C THR A 208 -16.78 11.39 -1.43
N VAL A 209 -15.88 10.54 -1.90
CA VAL A 209 -14.99 10.83 -3.03
C VAL A 209 -15.24 9.80 -4.13
N THR A 210 -15.35 10.25 -5.36
CA THR A 210 -15.31 9.41 -6.55
C THR A 210 -13.98 9.61 -7.25
N ALA A 211 -13.27 8.52 -7.50
CA ALA A 211 -12.00 8.54 -8.24
C ALA A 211 -12.19 7.89 -9.62
N THR A 212 -11.62 8.51 -10.63
CA THR A 212 -11.46 7.94 -11.97
C THR A 212 -9.98 7.88 -12.30
N TYR A 213 -9.57 6.78 -12.95
CA TYR A 213 -8.18 6.56 -13.35
C TYR A 213 -8.10 6.61 -14.86
N SER A 214 -7.19 7.43 -15.39
CA SER A 214 -6.99 7.57 -16.83
C SER A 214 -5.83 6.71 -17.29
N PHE A 215 -6.06 6.02 -18.40
CA PHE A 215 -5.07 5.25 -19.16
C PHE A 215 -4.85 5.86 -20.55
N GLU A 216 -5.31 7.10 -20.75
CA GLU A 216 -5.12 7.84 -21.99
C GLU A 216 -3.62 8.08 -22.27
N GLY A 217 -3.23 7.89 -23.52
CA GLY A 217 -1.85 8.07 -23.96
C GLY A 217 -0.98 6.83 -23.77
N LEU A 218 -1.50 5.74 -23.17
CA LEU A 218 -0.77 4.47 -23.12
C LEU A 218 -0.96 3.67 -24.41
N THR A 219 0.06 2.90 -24.80
CA THR A 219 0.10 2.10 -26.02
C THR A 219 -0.28 0.65 -25.69
N PRO A 220 -1.48 0.16 -26.08
CA PRO A 220 -1.83 -1.23 -25.81
C PRO A 220 -0.86 -2.22 -26.45
N VAL A 221 -0.45 -3.24 -25.70
CA VAL A 221 0.32 -4.38 -26.23
C VAL A 221 -0.61 -5.19 -27.14
N LYS A 222 -0.09 -5.57 -28.34
CA LYS A 222 -0.87 -6.31 -29.36
C LYS A 222 -0.82 -7.82 -29.12
#